data_d0152b4d721e98cf29e4e01b9616081b
#
_entry.id   d0152b4d721e98cf29e4e01b9616081b
#
_cell.length_a   1.000
_cell.length_b   1.000
_cell.length_c   1.000
_cell.angle_alpha   90.00
_cell.angle_beta   90.00
_cell.angle_gamma   90.00
#
_symmetry.space_group_name_H-M   'P 1'
#
loop_
_entity.id
_entity.type
_entity.pdbx_description
1 polymer ?
#
loop_
_entity_poly.entity_id
_entity_poly.type
_entity_poly.pdbx_seq_one_letter_code
_entity_poly.pdbx_strand_id
1 'polypeptide(L)'
;MLNMKMGCKIAEADQLVEGYEPNGCNFVANVDVNKVESILQHFICMHDEPLFFILELPSNLDDENQIKPGVVEALHKDVYYIDGCSQEEALVLLGREGKLLINDGITTFGFGCHESGDEILFGKYNVLTIYSQTPEVYADFFEQHDILKMKQLITAWDTFTKENPGDIFK
;
A
#
# COMPACT_ATOMS: atom_id res chain seq x y z
N MET A 1 9.75 7.19 16.00
CA MET A 1 8.81 7.96 15.14
C MET A 1 8.82 7.32 13.75
N LEU A 2 7.64 7.10 13.19
CA LEU A 2 7.50 6.54 11.84
C LEU A 2 7.95 7.53 10.77
N ASN A 3 8.90 7.12 9.92
CA ASN A 3 9.32 7.95 8.79
C ASN A 3 8.29 7.84 7.67
N MET A 4 7.67 8.97 7.35
CA MET A 4 6.65 9.06 6.32
C MET A 4 7.26 9.15 4.92
N LYS A 5 6.54 8.64 3.93
CA LYS A 5 6.87 8.87 2.52
C LYS A 5 6.84 10.36 2.19
N MET A 6 7.68 10.81 1.27
CA MET A 6 7.85 12.23 0.97
C MET A 6 6.58 12.90 0.43
N GLY A 7 5.77 12.16 -0.31
CA GLY A 7 4.55 12.69 -0.92
C GLY A 7 3.35 12.87 0.02
N CYS A 8 3.49 12.57 1.30
CA CYS A 8 2.40 12.68 2.28
C CYS A 8 2.82 13.47 3.51
N LYS A 9 1.90 14.28 4.02
CA LYS A 9 2.06 15.00 5.28
C LYS A 9 0.80 14.86 6.11
N ILE A 10 0.98 14.63 7.39
CA ILE A 10 -0.11 14.60 8.37
C ILE A 10 0.27 15.42 9.60
N ALA A 11 -0.72 16.07 10.21
CA ALA A 11 -0.49 16.95 11.35
C ALA A 11 -0.04 16.18 12.61
N GLU A 12 -0.50 14.96 12.76
CA GLU A 12 -0.30 14.13 13.95
C GLU A 12 0.57 12.89 13.65
N ALA A 13 1.60 13.05 12.81
CA ALA A 13 2.50 11.96 12.45
C ALA A 13 3.19 11.30 13.65
N ASP A 14 3.41 12.05 14.72
CA ASP A 14 4.02 11.58 15.96
C ASP A 14 3.13 10.58 16.73
N GLN A 15 1.84 10.54 16.44
CA GLN A 15 0.90 9.57 17.02
C GLN A 15 0.92 8.21 16.31
N LEU A 16 1.47 8.16 15.10
CA LEU A 16 1.53 6.92 14.35
C LEU A 16 2.68 6.03 14.84
N VAL A 17 2.35 4.79 15.10
CA VAL A 17 3.28 3.75 15.51
C VAL A 17 3.38 2.71 14.41
N GLU A 18 4.59 2.26 14.12
CA GLU A 18 4.81 1.11 13.24
C GLU A 18 4.24 -0.15 13.90
N GLY A 19 3.45 -0.88 13.14
CA GLY A 19 2.82 -2.12 13.62
C GLY A 19 1.89 -2.69 12.56
N TYR A 20 1.40 -3.91 12.81
CA TYR A 20 0.40 -4.52 11.94
C TYR A 20 -0.76 -5.09 12.76
N GLU A 21 -1.93 -5.13 12.12
CA GLU A 21 -3.14 -5.71 12.66
C GLU A 21 -3.72 -6.74 11.68
N PRO A 22 -3.88 -8.01 12.09
CA PRO A 22 -4.60 -8.99 11.30
C PRO A 22 -6.10 -8.69 11.33
N ASN A 23 -6.76 -8.78 10.18
CA ASN A 23 -8.19 -8.57 10.06
C ASN A 23 -8.80 -9.59 9.07
N GLY A 24 -9.08 -10.79 9.54
CA GLY A 24 -9.58 -11.87 8.70
C GLY A 24 -8.57 -12.30 7.63
N CYS A 25 -8.89 -12.10 6.36
CA CYS A 25 -8.02 -12.41 5.23
C CYS A 25 -7.02 -11.29 4.91
N ASN A 26 -7.03 -10.20 5.69
CA ASN A 26 -6.22 -9.01 5.44
C ASN A 26 -5.27 -8.76 6.59
N PHE A 27 -4.13 -8.15 6.25
CA PHE A 27 -3.24 -7.51 7.21
C PHE A 27 -3.12 -6.05 6.84
N VAL A 28 -3.28 -5.18 7.81
CA VAL A 28 -3.06 -3.74 7.65
C VAL A 28 -1.88 -3.34 8.52
N ALA A 29 -0.95 -2.59 7.98
CA ALA A 29 0.26 -2.17 8.67
C ALA A 29 0.57 -0.71 8.43
N ASN A 30 1.09 -0.04 9.46
CA ASN A 30 1.86 1.18 9.32
C ASN A 30 3.32 0.78 9.15
N VAL A 31 3.93 1.17 8.06
CA VAL A 31 5.29 0.78 7.71
C VAL A 31 6.18 2.00 7.50
N ASP A 32 7.31 2.03 8.17
CA ASP A 32 8.34 3.04 7.92
C ASP A 32 8.77 3.00 6.45
N VAL A 33 8.86 4.16 5.83
CA VAL A 33 9.17 4.27 4.40
C VAL A 33 10.47 3.56 4.01
N ASN A 34 11.43 3.49 4.94
CA ASN A 34 12.73 2.86 4.71
C ASN A 34 12.68 1.33 4.67
N LYS A 35 11.58 0.72 5.13
CA LYS A 35 11.38 -0.73 5.13
C LYS A 35 10.57 -1.26 3.95
N VAL A 36 9.87 -0.40 3.25
CA VAL A 36 8.88 -0.80 2.23
C VAL A 36 9.51 -1.62 1.11
N GLU A 37 10.65 -1.20 0.58
CA GLU A 37 11.32 -1.92 -0.51
C GLU A 37 11.69 -3.34 -0.09
N SER A 38 12.27 -3.52 1.09
CA SER A 38 12.63 -4.85 1.61
C SER A 38 11.42 -5.74 1.83
N ILE A 39 10.31 -5.17 2.28
CA ILE A 39 9.05 -5.88 2.49
C ILE A 39 8.46 -6.36 1.16
N LEU A 40 8.46 -5.50 0.14
CA LEU A 40 7.99 -5.86 -1.19
C LEU A 40 8.88 -6.92 -1.84
N GLN A 41 10.21 -6.82 -1.67
CA GLN A 41 11.15 -7.85 -2.12
C GLN A 41 10.86 -9.20 -1.46
N HIS A 42 10.62 -9.21 -0.15
CA HIS A 42 10.27 -10.42 0.59
C HIS A 42 9.00 -11.06 0.03
N PHE A 43 7.97 -10.28 -0.20
CA PHE A 43 6.73 -10.77 -0.81
C PHE A 43 6.97 -11.40 -2.19
N ILE A 44 7.70 -10.71 -3.05
CA ILE A 44 8.03 -11.22 -4.39
C ILE A 44 8.76 -12.55 -4.30
N CYS A 45 9.76 -12.66 -3.41
CA CYS A 45 10.60 -13.85 -3.29
C CYS A 45 9.91 -15.05 -2.67
N MET A 46 8.81 -14.85 -1.94
CA MET A 46 8.06 -15.96 -1.33
C MET A 46 6.96 -16.54 -2.22
N HIS A 47 6.71 -15.94 -3.38
CA HIS A 47 5.66 -16.37 -4.30
C HIS A 47 6.25 -16.98 -5.57
N ASP A 48 5.55 -18.02 -6.07
CA ASP A 48 5.86 -18.63 -7.34
C ASP A 48 5.39 -17.75 -8.51
N GLU A 49 6.02 -17.89 -9.65
CA GLU A 49 5.67 -17.22 -10.89
C GLU A 49 4.44 -17.86 -11.54
N PRO A 50 3.64 -17.13 -12.33
CA PRO A 50 3.80 -15.70 -12.67
C PRO A 50 3.25 -14.77 -11.60
N LEU A 51 3.87 -13.60 -11.47
CA LEU A 51 3.42 -12.50 -10.63
C LEU A 51 2.75 -11.43 -11.47
N PHE A 52 2.03 -10.52 -10.83
CA PHE A 52 1.57 -9.27 -11.46
C PHE A 52 2.01 -8.06 -10.64
N PHE A 53 2.22 -6.97 -11.35
CA PHE A 53 2.37 -5.63 -10.76
C PHE A 53 1.07 -4.88 -10.93
N ILE A 54 0.66 -4.14 -9.90
CA ILE A 54 -0.53 -3.31 -9.91
C ILE A 54 -0.18 -1.88 -9.50
N LEU A 55 -0.73 -0.91 -10.23
CA LEU A 55 -0.61 0.50 -9.95
C LEU A 55 -1.99 1.13 -9.99
N GLU A 56 -2.36 1.78 -8.91
CA GLU A 56 -3.60 2.54 -8.80
C GLU A 56 -3.29 4.03 -8.72
N LEU A 57 -3.92 4.80 -9.59
CA LEU A 57 -3.84 6.26 -9.61
C LEU A 57 -5.24 6.85 -9.43
N PRO A 58 -5.38 7.99 -8.73
CA PRO A 58 -6.64 8.71 -8.75
C PRO A 58 -6.89 9.21 -10.16
N SER A 59 -8.11 9.04 -10.69
CA SER A 59 -8.48 9.65 -11.97
C SER A 59 -8.57 11.17 -11.83
N ASN A 60 -8.38 11.86 -12.96
CA ASN A 60 -8.51 13.31 -13.02
C ASN A 60 -9.95 13.74 -12.72
N LEU A 61 -10.09 14.89 -12.06
CA LEU A 61 -11.40 15.51 -11.79
C LEU A 61 -12.23 15.71 -13.06
N ASP A 62 -11.58 15.93 -14.20
CA ASP A 62 -12.23 16.11 -15.51
C ASP A 62 -12.87 14.82 -16.05
N ASP A 63 -12.43 13.66 -15.57
CA ASP A 63 -12.96 12.35 -15.92
C ASP A 63 -14.05 11.88 -14.94
N GLU A 64 -14.38 12.67 -13.94
CA GLU A 64 -15.46 12.36 -12.99
C GLU A 64 -16.81 12.43 -13.70
N ASN A 65 -17.48 11.29 -13.80
CA ASN A 65 -18.84 11.22 -14.30
C ASN A 65 -19.82 11.76 -13.27
N GLN A 66 -20.54 12.80 -13.62
CA GLN A 66 -21.66 13.24 -12.80
C GLN A 66 -22.84 12.27 -12.97
N ILE A 67 -23.28 11.66 -11.88
CA ILE A 67 -24.49 10.83 -11.85
C ILE A 67 -25.71 11.68 -12.14
N LYS A 68 -25.71 12.91 -11.66
CA LYS A 68 -26.68 13.99 -11.93
C LYS A 68 -26.04 15.33 -11.55
N PRO A 69 -26.58 16.47 -12.00
CA PRO A 69 -26.00 17.77 -11.73
C PRO A 69 -25.65 17.97 -10.25
N GLY A 70 -24.36 18.20 -9.96
CA GLY A 70 -23.83 18.40 -8.61
C GLY A 70 -23.56 17.13 -7.82
N VAL A 71 -23.82 15.94 -8.34
CA VAL A 71 -23.53 14.65 -7.70
C VAL A 71 -22.49 13.90 -8.51
N VAL A 72 -21.28 13.81 -7.96
CA VAL A 72 -20.16 13.12 -8.58
C VAL A 72 -20.19 11.65 -8.14
N GLU A 73 -19.97 10.75 -9.10
CA GLU A 73 -19.80 9.34 -8.82
C GLU A 73 -18.53 9.15 -7.96
N ALA A 74 -18.59 8.25 -6.96
CA ALA A 74 -17.51 8.07 -6.01
C ALA A 74 -16.18 7.79 -6.72
N LEU A 75 -15.14 8.45 -6.25
CA LEU A 75 -13.72 8.34 -6.58
C LEU A 75 -13.35 7.24 -7.58
N HIS A 76 -13.16 7.61 -8.83
CA HIS A 76 -12.58 6.72 -9.83
C HIS A 76 -11.08 6.54 -9.57
N LYS A 77 -10.64 5.31 -9.67
CA LYS A 77 -9.22 4.96 -9.73
C LYS A 77 -8.91 4.39 -11.09
N ASP A 78 -7.83 4.86 -11.68
CA ASP A 78 -7.25 4.20 -12.84
C ASP A 78 -6.33 3.08 -12.34
N VAL A 79 -6.58 1.87 -12.79
CA VAL A 79 -5.83 0.69 -12.39
C VAL A 79 -5.05 0.13 -13.58
N TYR A 80 -3.74 0.00 -13.40
CA TYR A 80 -2.83 -0.53 -14.40
C TYR A 80 -2.21 -1.83 -13.92
N TYR A 81 -2.13 -2.82 -14.80
CA TYR A 81 -1.52 -4.11 -14.51
C TYR A 81 -0.39 -4.41 -15.49
N ILE A 82 0.68 -5.00 -14.96
CA ILE A 82 1.66 -5.74 -15.74
C ILE A 82 1.59 -7.18 -15.27
N ASP A 83 1.04 -8.05 -16.11
CA ASP A 83 0.82 -9.45 -15.79
C ASP A 83 1.95 -10.34 -16.31
N GLY A 84 2.05 -11.56 -15.79
CA GLY A 84 2.99 -12.55 -16.27
C GLY A 84 4.46 -12.25 -15.97
N CYS A 85 4.74 -11.55 -14.86
CA CYS A 85 6.11 -11.22 -14.46
C CYS A 85 6.80 -12.43 -13.81
N SER A 86 8.07 -12.65 -14.18
CA SER A 86 8.96 -13.49 -13.37
C SER A 86 9.34 -12.77 -12.07
N GLN A 87 9.90 -13.53 -11.10
CA GLN A 87 10.43 -12.91 -9.88
C GLN A 87 11.52 -11.89 -10.22
N GLU A 88 12.41 -12.22 -11.17
CA GLU A 88 13.46 -11.32 -11.61
C GLU A 88 12.90 -10.04 -12.21
N GLU A 89 11.91 -10.13 -13.09
CA GLU A 89 11.26 -8.97 -13.69
C GLU A 89 10.57 -8.10 -12.65
N ALA A 90 9.88 -8.70 -11.67
CA ALA A 90 9.26 -7.98 -10.57
C ALA A 90 10.29 -7.25 -9.70
N LEU A 91 11.41 -7.91 -9.38
CA LEU A 91 12.50 -7.31 -8.61
C LEU A 91 13.20 -6.18 -9.38
N VAL A 92 13.41 -6.33 -10.68
CA VAL A 92 13.97 -5.27 -11.53
C VAL A 92 13.03 -4.06 -11.59
N LEU A 93 11.73 -4.28 -11.75
CA LEU A 93 10.73 -3.22 -11.74
C LEU A 93 10.75 -2.46 -10.41
N LEU A 94 10.76 -3.17 -9.30
CA LEU A 94 10.85 -2.58 -7.96
C LEU A 94 12.15 -1.79 -7.78
N GLY A 95 13.28 -2.31 -8.24
CA GLY A 95 14.57 -1.63 -8.14
C GLY A 95 14.64 -0.34 -8.95
N ARG A 96 14.00 -0.31 -10.11
CA ARG A 96 13.98 0.87 -11.00
C ARG A 96 12.99 1.94 -10.56
N GLU A 97 11.77 1.55 -10.26
CA GLU A 97 10.66 2.46 -10.04
C GLU A 97 10.27 2.59 -8.56
N GLY A 98 10.73 1.67 -7.72
CA GLY A 98 10.31 1.56 -6.33
C GLY A 98 10.51 2.83 -5.52
N LYS A 99 11.66 3.48 -5.66
CA LYS A 99 11.95 4.71 -4.92
C LYS A 99 10.94 5.83 -5.25
N LEU A 100 10.59 5.97 -6.51
CA LEU A 100 9.56 6.93 -6.95
C LEU A 100 8.20 6.56 -6.41
N LEU A 101 7.76 5.33 -6.62
CA LEU A 101 6.43 4.86 -6.25
C LEU A 101 6.22 4.84 -4.73
N ILE A 102 7.24 4.45 -3.98
CA ILE A 102 7.19 4.44 -2.51
C ILE A 102 6.99 5.86 -1.96
N ASN A 103 7.64 6.85 -2.54
CA ASN A 103 7.61 8.23 -2.04
C ASN A 103 6.52 9.11 -2.66
N ASP A 104 5.88 8.67 -3.72
CA ASP A 104 4.77 9.40 -4.34
C ASP A 104 3.54 9.42 -3.41
N GLY A 105 2.94 10.60 -3.25
CA GLY A 105 1.79 10.79 -2.37
C GLY A 105 0.47 10.27 -2.93
N ILE A 106 0.35 10.10 -4.22
CA ILE A 106 -0.94 9.78 -4.87
C ILE A 106 -1.10 8.32 -5.26
N THR A 107 -0.02 7.59 -5.42
CA THR A 107 -0.05 6.20 -5.91
C THR A 107 -0.34 5.19 -4.80
N THR A 108 -1.05 4.14 -5.18
CA THR A 108 -1.04 2.85 -4.49
C THR A 108 -0.49 1.84 -5.47
N PHE A 109 0.49 1.06 -5.07
CA PHE A 109 1.10 0.07 -5.95
C PHE A 109 1.49 -1.18 -5.17
N GLY A 110 1.71 -2.25 -5.89
CA GLY A 110 2.14 -3.49 -5.28
C GLY A 110 2.25 -4.64 -6.25
N PHE A 111 2.24 -5.82 -5.71
CA PHE A 111 2.43 -7.07 -6.43
C PHE A 111 1.43 -8.10 -5.95
N GLY A 112 1.19 -9.10 -6.78
CA GLY A 112 0.34 -10.21 -6.42
C GLY A 112 0.64 -11.46 -7.21
N CYS A 113 0.02 -12.55 -6.79
CA CYS A 113 0.11 -13.85 -7.44
C CYS A 113 -1.30 -14.38 -7.69
N HIS A 114 -1.65 -14.62 -8.94
CA HIS A 114 -2.98 -15.13 -9.30
C HIS A 114 -3.23 -16.54 -8.76
N GLU A 115 -2.20 -17.36 -8.69
CA GLU A 115 -2.32 -18.75 -8.25
C GLU A 115 -2.71 -18.83 -6.77
N SER A 116 -2.04 -18.07 -5.91
CA SER A 116 -2.33 -18.05 -4.47
C SER A 116 -3.47 -17.10 -4.10
N GLY A 117 -3.74 -16.10 -4.94
CA GLY A 117 -4.66 -15.01 -4.63
C GLY A 117 -4.09 -13.98 -3.65
N ASP A 118 -2.80 -14.05 -3.36
CA ASP A 118 -2.13 -13.11 -2.48
C ASP A 118 -1.81 -11.80 -3.19
N GLU A 119 -1.95 -10.70 -2.47
CA GLU A 119 -1.67 -9.36 -2.98
C GLU A 119 -1.10 -8.51 -1.86
N ILE A 120 -0.06 -7.73 -2.17
CA ILE A 120 0.50 -6.72 -1.29
C ILE A 120 0.40 -5.34 -1.95
N LEU A 121 -0.12 -4.37 -1.21
CA LEU A 121 -0.30 -2.99 -1.68
C LEU A 121 0.31 -2.02 -0.68
N PHE A 122 1.07 -1.06 -1.19
CA PHE A 122 1.55 0.08 -0.42
C PHE A 122 0.88 1.35 -0.92
N GLY A 123 0.11 1.97 -0.06
CA GLY A 123 -0.72 3.10 -0.40
C GLY A 123 -0.31 4.41 0.25
N LYS A 124 -1.25 5.33 0.30
CA LYS A 124 -1.10 6.64 0.91
C LYS A 124 -0.82 6.51 2.40
N TYR A 125 -0.09 7.49 2.94
CA TYR A 125 0.15 7.64 4.38
C TYR A 125 0.81 6.42 5.04
N ASN A 126 1.70 5.77 4.33
CA ASN A 126 2.47 4.61 4.81
C ASN A 126 1.63 3.38 5.21
N VAL A 127 0.44 3.26 4.69
CA VAL A 127 -0.39 2.08 4.93
C VAL A 127 -0.07 0.99 3.92
N LEU A 128 0.34 -0.15 4.41
CA LEU A 128 0.59 -1.37 3.63
C LEU A 128 -0.49 -2.39 3.96
N THR A 129 -1.03 -3.02 2.94
CA THR A 129 -2.07 -4.04 3.10
C THR A 129 -1.66 -5.33 2.40
N ILE A 130 -1.89 -6.46 3.05
CA ILE A 130 -1.76 -7.79 2.45
C ILE A 130 -3.13 -8.46 2.46
N TYR A 131 -3.53 -8.99 1.31
CA TYR A 131 -4.70 -9.85 1.15
C TYR A 131 -4.23 -11.28 0.89
N SER A 132 -4.79 -12.25 1.61
CA SER A 132 -4.42 -13.65 1.43
C SER A 132 -5.58 -14.58 1.77
N GLN A 133 -5.73 -15.65 0.98
CA GLN A 133 -6.64 -16.74 1.31
C GLN A 133 -6.05 -17.68 2.36
N THR A 134 -4.75 -17.60 2.60
CA THR A 134 -4.01 -18.40 3.58
C THR A 134 -3.19 -17.50 4.50
N PRO A 135 -3.87 -16.72 5.38
CA PRO A 135 -3.20 -15.72 6.20
C PRO A 135 -2.14 -16.30 7.15
N GLU A 136 -2.23 -17.56 7.49
CA GLU A 136 -1.23 -18.25 8.33
C GLU A 136 0.17 -18.28 7.71
N VAL A 137 0.29 -18.17 6.40
CA VAL A 137 1.58 -18.07 5.70
C VAL A 137 2.33 -16.77 6.08
N TYR A 138 1.60 -15.76 6.51
CA TYR A 138 2.13 -14.45 6.90
C TYR A 138 2.32 -14.30 8.42
N ALA A 139 2.23 -15.38 9.19
CA ALA A 139 2.31 -15.31 10.67
C ALA A 139 3.57 -14.59 11.17
N ASP A 140 4.71 -14.83 10.51
CA ASP A 140 6.01 -14.24 10.88
C ASP A 140 6.49 -13.17 9.90
N PHE A 141 5.70 -12.85 8.87
CA PHE A 141 6.13 -11.97 7.79
C PHE A 141 6.53 -10.57 8.30
N PHE A 142 5.68 -9.96 9.09
CA PHE A 142 5.94 -8.62 9.60
C PHE A 142 7.01 -8.60 10.68
N GLU A 143 7.03 -9.60 11.56
CA GLU A 143 8.03 -9.71 12.62
C GLU A 143 9.45 -9.86 12.08
N GLN A 144 9.63 -10.49 10.92
CA GLN A 144 10.92 -10.55 10.23
C GLN A 144 11.45 -9.19 9.79
N HIS A 145 10.59 -8.18 9.74
CA HIS A 145 10.92 -6.79 9.45
C HIS A 145 10.86 -5.89 10.68
N ASP A 146 10.84 -6.48 11.88
CA ASP A 146 10.70 -5.76 13.15
C ASP A 146 9.41 -4.93 13.26
N ILE A 147 8.34 -5.40 12.64
CA ILE A 147 7.01 -4.79 12.72
C ILE A 147 6.15 -5.66 13.63
N LEU A 148 5.72 -5.11 14.77
CA LEU A 148 5.05 -5.86 15.81
C LEU A 148 3.53 -5.90 15.62
N LYS A 149 2.93 -6.99 16.08
CA LYS A 149 1.48 -7.17 16.07
C LYS A 149 0.82 -6.22 17.07
N MET A 150 -0.25 -5.56 16.64
CA MET A 150 -1.06 -4.67 17.44
C MET A 150 -2.46 -5.24 17.63
N LYS A 151 -3.05 -5.01 18.80
CA LYS A 151 -4.47 -5.31 19.02
C LYS A 151 -5.38 -4.40 18.22
N GLN A 152 -5.01 -3.13 18.13
CA GLN A 152 -5.70 -2.09 17.39
C GLN A 152 -4.65 -1.17 16.80
N LEU A 153 -4.61 -1.12 15.48
CA LEU A 153 -3.72 -0.24 14.75
C LEU A 153 -4.44 1.07 14.43
N ILE A 154 -3.80 2.18 14.73
CA ILE A 154 -4.26 3.51 14.32
C ILE A 154 -3.45 3.91 13.09
N THR A 155 -4.13 4.07 11.96
CA THR A 155 -3.54 4.58 10.73
C THR A 155 -3.73 6.08 10.62
N ALA A 156 -3.05 6.71 9.67
CA ALA A 156 -3.24 8.14 9.41
C ALA A 156 -4.70 8.49 9.11
N TRP A 157 -5.41 7.60 8.41
CA TRP A 157 -6.83 7.79 8.08
C TRP A 157 -7.72 7.95 9.31
N ASP A 158 -7.37 7.29 10.42
CA ASP A 158 -8.12 7.37 11.68
C ASP A 158 -7.91 8.71 12.40
N THR A 159 -6.86 9.45 12.05
CA THR A 159 -6.49 10.73 12.69
C THR A 159 -7.05 11.95 11.96
N PHE A 160 -7.61 11.78 10.75
CA PHE A 160 -8.06 12.89 9.94
C PHE A 160 -9.36 13.50 10.45
N THR A 161 -9.37 14.83 10.52
CA THR A 161 -10.54 15.64 10.85
C THR A 161 -10.77 16.69 9.76
N LYS A 162 -11.88 17.42 9.84
CA LYS A 162 -12.14 18.51 8.89
C LYS A 162 -11.09 19.62 8.97
N GLU A 163 -10.56 19.85 10.16
CA GLU A 163 -9.54 20.87 10.43
C GLU A 163 -8.14 20.38 10.05
N ASN A 164 -7.92 19.08 10.13
CA ASN A 164 -6.63 18.43 9.83
C ASN A 164 -6.83 17.26 8.87
N PRO A 165 -7.14 17.54 7.60
CA PRO A 165 -7.26 16.52 6.58
C PRO A 165 -5.88 16.13 6.09
N GLY A 166 -5.28 15.15 6.05
CA GLY A 166 -3.95 14.89 5.52
C GLY A 166 -3.66 15.55 4.16
N ASP A 167 -2.42 15.83 3.91
CA ASP A 167 -1.95 16.44 2.68
C ASP A 167 -1.21 15.44 1.79
N ILE A 168 -1.44 15.55 0.50
CA ILE A 168 -0.77 14.79 -0.53
C ILE A 168 -0.08 15.76 -1.48
N PHE A 169 1.20 15.53 -1.73
CA PHE A 169 1.98 16.28 -2.71
C PHE A 169 2.06 15.49 -4.02
N LYS A 170 1.72 16.16 -5.10
CA LYS A 170 1.80 15.62 -6.46
C LYS A 170 3.21 15.77 -7.04
#